data_eeb6d2082f6a73f335fe8a508a481c64
#
_entry.id   eeb6d2082f6a73f335fe8a508a481c64
#
_cell.length_a   1.000
_cell.length_b   1.000
_cell.length_c   1.000
_cell.angle_alpha   90.00
_cell.angle_beta   90.00
_cell.angle_gamma   90.00
#
_symmetry.space_group_name_H-M   'P 1'
#
loop_
_entity.id
_entity.type
_entity.pdbx_description
1 polymer ?
#
loop_
_entity_poly.entity_id
_entity_poly.type
_entity_poly.pdbx_seq_one_letter_code
_entity_poly.pdbx_strand_id
1 'polypeptide(L)'
;TRALENYHVIKANADGSFDLPENIDKKNIYYYVEDFAGNVDYVSLADLVRDQNSGRVQIAVRDAKTNKDLDTMYVYRIKDSNGQYVSVDKTKDINFLNFGHYTAEIFTYDRTEVKFVSSLTQEFDLTEENSFQTITFLANTLEYAPVSIRFDQPVSKAATIVLKGADGENFVLPAEKYGKNGFGKSVATGQYTLVATLPTGYELAEKVPVISVVAGRNNNYRIGVISKVDLLAALNNQSDVTKTAQYFNASADKKEAYDQALQAAQAALTNKVSQEQVNQALASLEAASQALDGKDSNVAALKEAMQAYDATTKTGRYANAKEKVRRDYDRAFQTVALLAVDPTVKQEQINQALAELGRAEGKLNGKATDFSSLEKYIKEELKFQEKNAKFIYAGNEEKEAYLAAFKDAQTILSNPGASQQDVKDALTALKNAKKKLHGKKPKAARRP
;
A
#
# COMPACT_ATOMS: atom_id res chain seq x y z
N THR A 1 18.80 -66.34 -29.51
CA THR A 1 18.37 -67.59 -28.85
C THR A 1 19.60 -68.37 -28.38
N ARG A 2 20.04 -68.17 -27.14
CA ARG A 2 20.96 -69.10 -26.49
C ARG A 2 20.13 -70.32 -26.10
N ALA A 3 20.44 -71.47 -26.68
CA ALA A 3 19.92 -72.75 -26.25
C ALA A 3 20.20 -72.91 -24.75
N LEU A 4 19.20 -73.17 -23.96
CA LEU A 4 19.31 -73.53 -22.55
C LEU A 4 19.92 -74.92 -22.50
N GLU A 5 21.24 -75.01 -22.45
CA GLU A 5 21.96 -76.30 -22.51
C GLU A 5 21.84 -77.14 -21.22
N ASN A 6 21.29 -76.63 -20.13
CA ASN A 6 21.18 -77.38 -18.85
C ASN A 6 19.94 -76.93 -18.07
N TYR A 7 18.79 -77.41 -18.46
CA TYR A 7 17.60 -77.25 -17.64
C TYR A 7 17.11 -78.61 -17.11
N HIS A 8 16.69 -78.62 -15.87
CA HIS A 8 16.06 -79.75 -15.25
C HIS A 8 14.56 -79.46 -15.16
N VAL A 9 13.72 -80.37 -15.68
CA VAL A 9 12.29 -80.27 -15.50
C VAL A 9 11.93 -80.88 -14.16
N ILE A 10 11.38 -80.06 -13.25
CA ILE A 10 10.95 -80.50 -11.93
C ILE A 10 9.40 -80.47 -11.97
N LYS A 11 8.77 -81.56 -11.58
CA LYS A 11 7.30 -81.63 -11.44
C LYS A 11 6.91 -81.05 -10.10
N ALA A 12 5.93 -80.16 -10.13
CA ALA A 12 5.33 -79.67 -8.90
C ALA A 12 4.51 -80.79 -8.22
N ASN A 13 4.54 -80.78 -6.89
CA ASN A 13 3.70 -81.64 -6.05
C ASN A 13 2.23 -81.19 -6.17
N ALA A 14 1.32 -82.01 -5.66
CA ALA A 14 -0.13 -81.74 -5.73
C ALA A 14 -0.55 -80.41 -5.01
N ASP A 15 0.25 -79.94 -4.08
CA ASP A 15 0.10 -78.72 -3.35
C ASP A 15 0.78 -77.50 -4.03
N GLY A 16 1.38 -77.70 -5.22
CA GLY A 16 2.11 -76.67 -5.96
C GLY A 16 3.56 -76.46 -5.49
N SER A 17 4.02 -77.20 -4.48
CA SER A 17 5.43 -77.19 -4.06
C SER A 17 6.26 -78.06 -4.98
N PHE A 18 7.58 -77.86 -4.99
CA PHE A 18 8.53 -78.73 -5.69
C PHE A 18 9.87 -78.82 -4.92
N ASP A 19 10.47 -79.98 -5.02
CA ASP A 19 11.75 -80.26 -4.36
C ASP A 19 12.92 -79.96 -5.30
N LEU A 20 13.94 -79.25 -4.82
CA LEU A 20 15.14 -78.98 -5.58
C LEU A 20 16.15 -80.06 -5.34
N PRO A 21 16.86 -80.51 -6.41
CA PRO A 21 17.95 -81.45 -6.23
C PRO A 21 19.02 -80.95 -5.27
N GLU A 22 19.57 -81.86 -4.44
CA GLU A 22 20.51 -81.54 -3.33
C GLU A 22 21.80 -80.79 -3.75
N ASN A 23 22.22 -80.87 -5.02
CA ASN A 23 23.52 -80.38 -5.49
C ASN A 23 23.38 -79.13 -6.43
N ILE A 24 22.32 -78.39 -6.40
CA ILE A 24 22.11 -77.19 -7.25
C ILE A 24 22.57 -75.92 -6.49
N ASP A 25 23.40 -75.12 -7.16
CA ASP A 25 23.72 -73.76 -6.65
C ASP A 25 22.45 -72.88 -6.73
N LYS A 26 21.81 -72.70 -5.59
CA LYS A 26 20.54 -71.94 -5.46
C LYS A 26 20.64 -70.50 -5.86
N LYS A 27 21.85 -69.95 -5.99
CA LYS A 27 22.04 -68.50 -6.36
C LYS A 27 21.88 -68.23 -7.87
N ASN A 28 22.02 -69.27 -8.68
CA ASN A 28 22.03 -69.15 -10.15
C ASN A 28 20.87 -69.93 -10.82
N ILE A 29 19.82 -70.25 -10.09
CA ILE A 29 18.67 -70.92 -10.62
C ILE A 29 17.67 -69.90 -11.10
N TYR A 30 17.22 -70.06 -12.32
CA TYR A 30 16.06 -69.36 -12.91
C TYR A 30 15.04 -70.35 -13.28
N TYR A 31 13.75 -70.11 -13.01
CA TYR A 31 12.69 -70.83 -13.60
C TYR A 31 11.96 -69.96 -14.64
N TYR A 32 11.40 -70.55 -15.62
CA TYR A 32 10.60 -69.80 -16.56
C TYR A 32 9.13 -70.28 -16.47
N VAL A 33 8.24 -69.33 -16.66
CA VAL A 33 6.83 -69.55 -16.77
C VAL A 33 6.41 -69.20 -18.20
N GLU A 34 5.77 -70.12 -18.87
CA GLU A 34 5.21 -69.88 -20.20
C GLU A 34 3.67 -69.88 -20.07
N ASP A 35 3.02 -68.81 -20.55
CA ASP A 35 1.56 -68.76 -20.62
C ASP A 35 1.02 -69.54 -21.83
N PHE A 36 -0.27 -69.72 -21.89
CA PHE A 36 -0.90 -70.45 -23.01
C PHE A 36 -0.77 -69.73 -24.37
N ALA A 37 -0.30 -68.49 -24.39
CA ALA A 37 -0.02 -67.69 -25.57
C ALA A 37 1.44 -67.82 -26.02
N GLY A 38 2.28 -68.52 -25.26
CA GLY A 38 3.69 -68.70 -25.53
C GLY A 38 4.59 -67.54 -25.04
N ASN A 39 4.09 -66.65 -24.19
CA ASN A 39 4.90 -65.63 -23.54
C ASN A 39 5.70 -66.27 -22.39
N VAL A 40 6.99 -65.96 -22.35
CA VAL A 40 7.92 -66.55 -21.37
C VAL A 40 8.46 -65.43 -20.49
N ASP A 41 8.41 -65.66 -19.19
CA ASP A 41 9.08 -64.81 -18.18
C ASP A 41 10.08 -65.65 -17.38
N TYR A 42 11.20 -65.03 -16.96
CA TYR A 42 12.27 -65.65 -16.22
C TYR A 42 12.38 -65.01 -14.84
N VAL A 43 12.24 -65.82 -13.80
CA VAL A 43 12.33 -65.37 -12.42
C VAL A 43 13.50 -66.07 -11.73
N SER A 44 14.37 -65.31 -11.09
CA SER A 44 15.47 -65.85 -10.29
C SER A 44 14.90 -66.55 -9.05
N LEU A 45 15.43 -67.76 -8.74
CA LEU A 45 15.07 -68.42 -7.50
C LEU A 45 15.46 -67.60 -6.26
N ALA A 46 16.53 -66.81 -6.36
CA ALA A 46 16.94 -65.92 -5.28
C ALA A 46 15.86 -64.85 -4.94
N ASP A 47 15.05 -64.49 -5.95
CA ASP A 47 13.95 -63.55 -5.75
C ASP A 47 12.68 -64.24 -5.19
N LEU A 48 12.64 -65.57 -5.17
CA LEU A 48 11.54 -66.38 -4.66
C LEU A 48 11.85 -67.09 -3.33
N VAL A 49 13.11 -67.18 -2.96
CA VAL A 49 13.51 -67.77 -1.64
C VAL A 49 13.01 -66.83 -0.55
N ARG A 50 11.96 -67.24 0.09
CA ARG A 50 11.39 -66.56 1.25
C ARG A 50 12.32 -66.83 2.45
N ASP A 51 12.80 -65.73 3.07
CA ASP A 51 13.28 -65.82 4.44
C ASP A 51 12.11 -66.26 5.34
N GLN A 52 12.35 -67.21 6.25
CA GLN A 52 11.29 -67.80 7.10
C GLN A 52 10.53 -66.72 7.92
N ASN A 53 11.11 -65.51 8.06
CA ASN A 53 10.52 -64.37 8.79
C ASN A 53 10.04 -63.25 7.90
N SER A 54 9.83 -63.47 6.61
CA SER A 54 9.40 -62.42 5.66
C SER A 54 8.12 -62.80 4.89
N GLY A 55 7.39 -61.77 4.51
CA GLY A 55 6.22 -61.87 3.69
C GLY A 55 6.31 -60.97 2.44
N ARG A 56 5.38 -61.13 1.55
CA ARG A 56 5.27 -60.37 0.29
C ARG A 56 4.21 -59.27 0.44
N VAL A 57 4.53 -58.09 -0.04
CA VAL A 57 3.59 -57.01 -0.15
C VAL A 57 3.53 -56.48 -1.59
N GLN A 58 2.33 -56.30 -2.08
CA GLN A 58 2.04 -55.67 -3.37
C GLN A 58 1.21 -54.43 -3.12
N ILE A 59 1.59 -53.31 -3.76
CA ILE A 59 0.77 -52.12 -3.77
C ILE A 59 0.01 -52.10 -5.10
N ALA A 60 -1.31 -51.94 -5.02
CA ALA A 60 -2.17 -51.87 -6.19
C ALA A 60 -3.05 -50.63 -6.18
N VAL A 61 -3.21 -50.02 -7.35
CA VAL A 61 -4.19 -48.93 -7.53
C VAL A 61 -5.32 -49.48 -8.41
N ARG A 62 -6.55 -49.42 -7.90
CA ARG A 62 -7.70 -49.95 -8.61
C ARG A 62 -8.79 -48.91 -8.81
N ASP A 63 -9.48 -49.03 -9.93
CA ASP A 63 -10.68 -48.25 -10.21
C ASP A 63 -11.75 -48.50 -9.14
N ALA A 64 -12.23 -47.46 -8.50
CA ALA A 64 -13.18 -47.57 -7.39
C ALA A 64 -14.55 -48.11 -7.79
N LYS A 65 -14.93 -48.03 -9.08
CA LYS A 65 -16.23 -48.50 -9.60
C LYS A 65 -16.16 -49.93 -10.11
N THR A 66 -15.07 -50.26 -10.78
CA THR A 66 -14.93 -51.55 -11.48
C THR A 66 -14.02 -52.54 -10.76
N ASN A 67 -13.25 -52.07 -9.77
CA ASN A 67 -12.24 -52.84 -9.04
C ASN A 67 -11.11 -53.42 -9.92
N LYS A 68 -10.97 -52.90 -11.15
CA LYS A 68 -9.89 -53.29 -12.06
C LYS A 68 -8.62 -52.48 -11.77
N ASP A 69 -7.47 -53.10 -12.00
CA ASP A 69 -6.20 -52.40 -11.88
C ASP A 69 -6.14 -51.21 -12.84
N LEU A 70 -5.64 -50.12 -12.36
CA LEU A 70 -5.43 -48.90 -13.13
C LEU A 70 -3.95 -48.81 -13.50
N ASP A 71 -3.67 -48.68 -14.79
CA ASP A 71 -2.33 -48.33 -15.31
C ASP A 71 -2.11 -46.84 -15.12
N THR A 72 -1.54 -46.48 -13.99
CA THR A 72 -1.25 -45.08 -13.59
C THR A 72 0.07 -44.97 -12.89
N MET A 73 0.70 -43.80 -13.05
CA MET A 73 1.96 -43.50 -12.34
C MET A 73 1.65 -43.03 -10.92
N TYR A 74 2.18 -43.76 -9.95
CA TYR A 74 2.11 -43.41 -8.53
C TYR A 74 3.45 -43.70 -7.83
N VAL A 75 3.65 -43.06 -6.68
CA VAL A 75 4.77 -43.32 -5.78
C VAL A 75 4.20 -43.75 -4.46
N TYR A 76 4.78 -44.79 -3.89
CA TYR A 76 4.44 -45.22 -2.53
C TYR A 76 5.67 -45.31 -1.64
N ARG A 77 5.44 -45.32 -0.35
CA ARG A 77 6.42 -45.57 0.71
C ARG A 77 5.78 -46.47 1.73
N ILE A 78 6.63 -47.26 2.41
CA ILE A 78 6.19 -48.12 3.50
C ILE A 78 6.96 -47.71 4.74
N LYS A 79 6.28 -47.56 5.86
CA LYS A 79 6.85 -47.32 7.20
C LYS A 79 6.68 -48.56 8.07
N ASP A 80 7.67 -48.87 8.90
CA ASP A 80 7.56 -49.85 9.96
C ASP A 80 6.79 -49.30 11.18
N SER A 81 6.60 -50.11 12.20
CA SER A 81 5.92 -49.77 13.47
C SER A 81 6.59 -48.64 14.25
N ASN A 82 7.87 -48.32 13.96
CA ASN A 82 8.63 -47.23 14.55
C ASN A 82 8.52 -45.94 13.72
N GLY A 83 7.74 -45.95 12.64
CA GLY A 83 7.58 -44.85 11.71
C GLY A 83 8.78 -44.64 10.78
N GLN A 84 9.72 -45.58 10.71
CA GLN A 84 10.87 -45.49 9.82
C GLN A 84 10.51 -46.05 8.44
N TYR A 85 10.96 -45.36 7.38
CA TYR A 85 10.78 -45.85 6.02
C TYR A 85 11.63 -47.10 5.76
N VAL A 86 10.96 -48.13 5.31
CA VAL A 86 11.65 -49.36 4.86
C VAL A 86 12.03 -49.24 3.37
N SER A 87 13.12 -49.88 3.02
CA SER A 87 13.59 -49.92 1.62
C SER A 87 12.69 -50.84 0.80
N VAL A 88 12.12 -50.29 -0.28
CA VAL A 88 11.31 -51.05 -1.25
C VAL A 88 11.89 -50.84 -2.65
N ASP A 89 11.91 -51.89 -3.45
CA ASP A 89 12.27 -51.82 -4.86
C ASP A 89 11.07 -51.42 -5.68
N LYS A 90 11.04 -50.16 -6.06
CA LYS A 90 9.92 -49.54 -6.82
C LYS A 90 9.81 -50.02 -8.28
N THR A 91 10.82 -50.79 -8.75
CA THR A 91 10.80 -51.38 -10.08
C THR A 91 10.10 -52.75 -10.08
N LYS A 92 9.76 -53.25 -8.90
CA LYS A 92 9.11 -54.56 -8.72
C LYS A 92 7.67 -54.31 -8.21
N ASP A 93 6.75 -55.08 -8.74
CA ASP A 93 5.35 -55.12 -8.30
C ASP A 93 5.21 -55.71 -6.89
N ILE A 94 6.08 -56.60 -6.51
CA ILE A 94 6.04 -57.31 -5.24
C ILE A 94 7.37 -57.04 -4.49
N ASN A 95 7.25 -56.63 -3.25
CA ASN A 95 8.38 -56.46 -2.33
C ASN A 95 8.30 -57.45 -1.17
N PHE A 96 9.48 -57.84 -0.62
CA PHE A 96 9.57 -58.68 0.55
C PHE A 96 9.91 -57.83 1.76
N LEU A 97 9.14 -58.01 2.83
CA LEU A 97 9.34 -57.31 4.10
C LEU A 97 9.33 -58.37 5.24
N ASN A 98 10.07 -58.10 6.30
CA ASN A 98 10.00 -58.95 7.50
C ASN A 98 8.60 -58.96 8.09
N PHE A 99 8.25 -60.00 8.82
CA PHE A 99 6.96 -59.98 9.53
C PHE A 99 6.91 -58.83 10.52
N GLY A 100 5.79 -58.11 10.53
CA GLY A 100 5.61 -56.93 11.35
C GLY A 100 4.41 -56.12 10.92
N HIS A 101 4.21 -55.01 11.64
CA HIS A 101 3.16 -54.01 11.36
C HIS A 101 3.73 -52.88 10.52
N TYR A 102 3.02 -52.49 9.47
CA TYR A 102 3.44 -51.51 8.49
C TYR A 102 2.33 -50.53 8.10
N THR A 103 2.74 -49.37 7.64
CA THR A 103 1.86 -48.39 7.02
C THR A 103 2.34 -48.10 5.60
N ALA A 104 1.48 -48.36 4.62
CA ALA A 104 1.71 -47.95 3.24
C ALA A 104 1.16 -46.54 3.02
N GLU A 105 1.96 -45.67 2.41
CA GLU A 105 1.56 -44.32 2.01
C GLU A 105 1.67 -44.20 0.49
N ILE A 106 0.62 -43.68 -0.17
CA ILE A 106 0.63 -43.44 -1.62
C ILE A 106 0.62 -41.94 -1.91
N PHE A 107 1.35 -41.56 -2.95
CA PHE A 107 1.47 -40.17 -3.39
C PHE A 107 1.20 -40.08 -4.88
N THR A 108 0.58 -38.96 -5.27
CA THR A 108 0.36 -38.63 -6.67
C THR A 108 1.26 -37.50 -7.14
N TYR A 109 1.60 -37.49 -8.42
CA TYR A 109 2.20 -36.33 -9.08
C TYR A 109 1.11 -35.35 -9.52
N ASP A 110 1.46 -34.05 -9.69
CA ASP A 110 0.60 -32.94 -10.11
C ASP A 110 -0.06 -33.11 -11.50
N ARG A 111 -0.27 -34.24 -12.02
CA ARG A 111 -1.03 -34.53 -13.25
C ARG A 111 -1.31 -36.03 -13.33
N THR A 112 -1.83 -36.58 -12.25
CA THR A 112 -2.30 -37.95 -12.30
C THR A 112 -3.69 -38.01 -12.96
N GLU A 113 -3.85 -38.96 -13.84
CA GLU A 113 -5.14 -39.25 -14.47
C GLU A 113 -6.16 -39.93 -13.51
N VAL A 114 -5.80 -39.94 -12.22
CA VAL A 114 -6.60 -40.61 -11.20
C VAL A 114 -6.76 -39.77 -9.94
N LYS A 115 -7.88 -39.92 -9.27
CA LYS A 115 -8.18 -39.33 -7.97
C LYS A 115 -8.45 -40.42 -6.95
N PHE A 116 -7.64 -40.52 -5.91
CA PHE A 116 -7.85 -41.47 -4.83
C PHE A 116 -9.13 -41.14 -4.05
N VAL A 117 -9.94 -42.19 -3.82
CA VAL A 117 -11.17 -42.12 -3.01
C VAL A 117 -11.02 -42.91 -1.71
N SER A 118 -10.00 -43.78 -1.60
CA SER A 118 -9.59 -44.38 -0.34
C SER A 118 -8.62 -43.46 0.45
N SER A 119 -8.36 -43.80 1.70
CA SER A 119 -7.28 -43.17 2.46
C SER A 119 -5.96 -43.31 1.70
N LEU A 120 -5.13 -42.24 1.73
CA LEU A 120 -3.79 -42.24 1.18
C LEU A 120 -2.79 -43.01 2.05
N THR A 121 -3.22 -43.47 3.21
CA THR A 121 -2.44 -44.30 4.14
C THR A 121 -3.27 -45.52 4.52
N GLN A 122 -2.64 -46.69 4.50
CA GLN A 122 -3.24 -47.95 4.92
C GLN A 122 -2.29 -48.75 5.78
N GLU A 123 -2.77 -49.24 6.92
CA GLU A 123 -2.04 -50.10 7.83
C GLU A 123 -2.24 -51.56 7.44
N PHE A 124 -1.22 -52.39 7.60
CA PHE A 124 -1.29 -53.83 7.34
C PHE A 124 -0.28 -54.62 8.21
N ASP A 125 -0.63 -55.84 8.47
CA ASP A 125 0.23 -56.79 9.20
C ASP A 125 0.70 -57.88 8.27
N LEU A 126 2.02 -58.07 8.22
CA LEU A 126 2.64 -59.25 7.61
C LEU A 126 2.93 -60.25 8.71
N THR A 127 2.33 -61.43 8.61
CA THR A 127 2.51 -62.56 9.55
C THR A 127 2.71 -63.83 8.78
N GLU A 128 3.08 -64.91 9.46
CA GLU A 128 3.24 -66.21 8.85
C GLU A 128 1.92 -66.67 8.16
N GLU A 129 0.78 -66.44 8.84
CA GLU A 129 -0.56 -66.77 8.32
C GLU A 129 -0.98 -65.85 7.17
N ASN A 130 -0.60 -64.54 7.24
CA ASN A 130 -0.89 -63.53 6.21
C ASN A 130 0.42 -63.07 5.53
N SER A 131 1.15 -64.00 4.99
CA SER A 131 2.46 -63.73 4.39
C SER A 131 2.42 -63.15 2.98
N PHE A 132 1.25 -62.96 2.40
CA PHE A 132 1.07 -62.22 1.15
C PHE A 132 -0.07 -61.23 1.32
N GLN A 133 0.25 -59.96 1.17
CA GLN A 133 -0.71 -58.86 1.29
C GLN A 133 -0.73 -58.02 0.01
N THR A 134 -1.91 -57.75 -0.52
CA THR A 134 -2.12 -56.71 -1.55
C THR A 134 -2.78 -55.53 -0.92
N ILE A 135 -2.06 -54.40 -0.81
CA ILE A 135 -2.57 -53.15 -0.29
C ILE A 135 -3.17 -52.38 -1.45
N THR A 136 -4.48 -52.28 -1.47
CA THR A 136 -5.19 -51.69 -2.60
C THR A 136 -5.66 -50.27 -2.27
N PHE A 137 -5.24 -49.31 -3.08
CA PHE A 137 -5.72 -47.95 -3.05
C PHE A 137 -6.78 -47.80 -4.17
N LEU A 138 -7.94 -47.29 -3.81
CA LEU A 138 -9.02 -47.07 -4.76
C LEU A 138 -8.97 -45.66 -5.33
N ALA A 139 -9.09 -45.55 -6.64
CA ALA A 139 -9.10 -44.29 -7.35
C ALA A 139 -10.12 -44.23 -8.45
N ASN A 140 -10.60 -43.06 -8.77
CA ASN A 140 -11.40 -42.82 -9.98
C ASN A 140 -10.49 -42.29 -11.08
N THR A 141 -10.71 -42.74 -12.32
CA THR A 141 -10.04 -42.15 -13.48
C THR A 141 -10.56 -40.74 -13.71
N LEU A 142 -9.64 -39.80 -13.89
CA LEU A 142 -9.94 -38.41 -14.21
C LEU A 142 -9.75 -38.16 -15.70
N GLU A 143 -10.75 -37.59 -16.33
CA GLU A 143 -10.63 -37.03 -17.65
C GLU A 143 -10.32 -35.55 -17.54
N TYR A 144 -9.37 -35.06 -18.33
CA TYR A 144 -8.98 -33.64 -18.37
C TYR A 144 -9.52 -33.00 -19.64
N ALA A 145 -10.02 -31.79 -19.50
CA ALA A 145 -10.45 -30.97 -20.61
C ALA A 145 -9.98 -29.53 -20.49
N PRO A 146 -9.71 -28.86 -21.62
CA PRO A 146 -9.31 -27.45 -21.59
C PRO A 146 -10.48 -26.60 -21.10
N VAL A 147 -10.19 -25.66 -20.22
CA VAL A 147 -11.10 -24.61 -19.78
C VAL A 147 -10.43 -23.25 -19.99
N SER A 148 -11.18 -22.29 -20.50
CA SER A 148 -10.75 -20.91 -20.67
C SER A 148 -11.78 -19.96 -20.05
N ILE A 149 -11.31 -19.10 -19.16
CA ILE A 149 -12.10 -18.03 -18.57
C ILE A 149 -11.64 -16.71 -19.19
N ARG A 150 -12.54 -15.97 -19.81
CA ARG A 150 -12.27 -14.67 -20.43
C ARG A 150 -13.12 -13.60 -19.79
N PHE A 151 -12.51 -12.48 -19.48
CA PHE A 151 -13.22 -11.29 -19.07
C PHE A 151 -13.72 -10.52 -20.30
N ASP A 152 -14.87 -9.86 -20.18
CA ASP A 152 -15.46 -9.03 -21.23
C ASP A 152 -14.70 -7.71 -21.42
N GLN A 153 -13.91 -7.30 -20.42
CA GLN A 153 -13.01 -6.13 -20.47
C GLN A 153 -11.56 -6.52 -20.18
N PRO A 154 -10.57 -5.72 -20.61
CA PRO A 154 -9.18 -5.94 -20.28
C PRO A 154 -8.95 -5.84 -18.77
N VAL A 155 -8.54 -6.94 -18.17
CA VAL A 155 -8.08 -6.97 -16.79
C VAL A 155 -6.57 -7.23 -16.78
N SER A 156 -5.84 -6.58 -15.89
CA SER A 156 -4.40 -6.79 -15.75
C SER A 156 -4.06 -8.27 -15.53
N LYS A 157 -2.93 -8.73 -16.07
CA LYS A 157 -2.37 -10.07 -15.82
C LYS A 157 -2.13 -10.38 -14.34
N ALA A 158 -2.22 -9.38 -13.46
CA ALA A 158 -2.18 -9.56 -12.01
C ALA A 158 -3.45 -10.19 -11.42
N ALA A 159 -4.52 -10.37 -12.21
CA ALA A 159 -5.68 -11.14 -11.77
C ALA A 159 -5.29 -12.60 -11.52
N THR A 160 -5.85 -13.18 -10.45
CA THR A 160 -5.68 -14.61 -10.15
C THR A 160 -7.01 -15.30 -10.26
N ILE A 161 -7.06 -16.39 -11.06
CA ILE A 161 -8.26 -17.20 -11.28
C ILE A 161 -8.02 -18.59 -10.73
N VAL A 162 -8.90 -19.02 -9.85
CA VAL A 162 -8.88 -20.36 -9.24
C VAL A 162 -10.22 -21.03 -9.44
N LEU A 163 -10.20 -22.24 -9.96
CA LEU A 163 -11.35 -23.13 -9.97
C LEU A 163 -11.29 -24.02 -8.72
N LYS A 164 -12.30 -23.92 -7.86
CA LYS A 164 -12.43 -24.73 -6.64
C LYS A 164 -13.43 -25.85 -6.86
N GLY A 165 -12.99 -27.10 -6.77
CA GLY A 165 -13.85 -28.28 -6.76
C GLY A 165 -14.53 -28.48 -5.39
N ALA A 166 -15.64 -29.23 -5.39
CA ALA A 166 -16.39 -29.59 -4.18
C ALA A 166 -15.53 -30.37 -3.15
N ASP A 167 -14.53 -31.08 -3.64
CA ASP A 167 -13.66 -31.96 -2.85
C ASP A 167 -12.41 -31.24 -2.31
N GLY A 168 -12.35 -29.91 -2.44
CA GLY A 168 -11.21 -29.11 -2.01
C GLY A 168 -10.06 -29.02 -3.02
N GLU A 169 -10.17 -29.63 -4.20
CA GLU A 169 -9.20 -29.43 -5.27
C GLU A 169 -9.26 -28.01 -5.82
N ASN A 170 -8.08 -27.43 -6.05
CA ASN A 170 -7.95 -26.08 -6.55
C ASN A 170 -7.06 -26.06 -7.80
N PHE A 171 -7.58 -25.53 -8.89
CA PHE A 171 -6.84 -25.34 -10.12
C PHE A 171 -6.61 -23.85 -10.35
N VAL A 172 -5.37 -23.41 -10.24
CA VAL A 172 -4.97 -22.05 -10.63
C VAL A 172 -4.87 -22.01 -12.15
N LEU A 173 -5.60 -21.10 -12.78
CA LEU A 173 -5.56 -20.90 -14.22
C LEU A 173 -4.54 -19.79 -14.54
N PRO A 174 -3.45 -20.10 -15.26
CA PRO A 174 -2.52 -19.11 -15.70
C PRO A 174 -3.12 -18.20 -16.79
N ALA A 175 -2.60 -16.96 -16.91
CA ALA A 175 -2.94 -16.10 -18.02
C ALA A 175 -2.54 -16.75 -19.36
N GLU A 176 -3.42 -16.71 -20.34
CA GLU A 176 -3.17 -17.24 -21.68
C GLU A 176 -2.06 -16.45 -22.38
N LYS A 177 -1.14 -17.17 -23.02
CA LYS A 177 0.04 -16.58 -23.66
C LYS A 177 -0.34 -15.65 -24.83
N TYR A 178 -1.41 -15.95 -25.54
CA TYR A 178 -1.82 -15.26 -26.77
C TYR A 178 -3.21 -14.62 -26.69
N GLY A 179 -3.94 -14.79 -25.60
CA GLY A 179 -5.25 -14.19 -25.36
C GLY A 179 -5.17 -12.92 -24.52
N LYS A 180 -5.75 -11.82 -24.99
CA LYS A 180 -6.02 -10.67 -24.11
C LYS A 180 -7.19 -11.08 -23.19
N ASN A 181 -7.03 -10.92 -21.89
CA ASN A 181 -8.07 -11.16 -20.85
C ASN A 181 -8.48 -12.62 -20.64
N GLY A 182 -7.68 -13.59 -21.08
CA GLY A 182 -7.94 -15.02 -20.94
C GLY A 182 -7.05 -15.69 -19.90
N PHE A 183 -7.63 -16.64 -19.19
CA PHE A 183 -6.95 -17.52 -18.23
C PHE A 183 -7.39 -18.96 -18.55
N GLY A 184 -6.45 -19.84 -18.78
CA GLY A 184 -6.81 -21.19 -19.22
C GLY A 184 -5.80 -22.25 -18.82
N LYS A 185 -6.32 -23.46 -18.63
CA LYS A 185 -5.57 -24.67 -18.35
C LYS A 185 -6.43 -25.90 -18.63
N SER A 186 -5.82 -27.04 -18.88
CA SER A 186 -6.52 -28.32 -18.81
C SER A 186 -6.70 -28.72 -17.35
N VAL A 187 -7.95 -29.00 -16.95
CA VAL A 187 -8.31 -29.41 -15.59
C VAL A 187 -9.19 -30.66 -15.65
N ALA A 188 -9.32 -31.36 -14.53
CA ALA A 188 -10.21 -32.53 -14.46
C ALA A 188 -11.67 -32.14 -14.79
N THR A 189 -12.40 -33.06 -15.42
CA THR A 189 -13.82 -32.84 -15.67
C THR A 189 -14.62 -32.79 -14.37
N GLY A 190 -15.59 -31.88 -14.29
CA GLY A 190 -16.34 -31.66 -13.07
C GLY A 190 -17.01 -30.31 -12.98
N GLN A 191 -17.57 -30.01 -11.82
CA GLN A 191 -18.18 -28.72 -11.51
C GLN A 191 -17.28 -27.96 -10.51
N TYR A 192 -17.07 -26.69 -10.80
CA TYR A 192 -16.18 -25.82 -10.04
C TYR A 192 -16.84 -24.51 -9.70
N THR A 193 -16.49 -23.98 -8.52
CA THR A 193 -16.73 -22.59 -8.18
C THR A 193 -15.53 -21.76 -8.62
N LEU A 194 -15.76 -20.71 -9.40
CA LEU A 194 -14.71 -19.79 -9.80
C LEU A 194 -14.48 -18.76 -8.70
N VAL A 195 -13.23 -18.61 -8.31
CA VAL A 195 -12.74 -17.54 -7.41
C VAL A 195 -11.78 -16.66 -8.20
N ALA A 196 -12.17 -15.41 -8.41
CA ALA A 196 -11.35 -14.43 -9.08
C ALA A 196 -10.85 -13.38 -8.07
N THR A 197 -9.52 -13.21 -7.98
CA THR A 197 -8.92 -12.07 -7.29
C THR A 197 -8.54 -11.06 -8.35
N LEU A 198 -9.25 -9.93 -8.38
CA LEU A 198 -9.06 -8.88 -9.35
C LEU A 198 -8.15 -7.78 -8.80
N PRO A 199 -7.39 -7.07 -9.66
CA PRO A 199 -6.64 -5.88 -9.26
C PRO A 199 -7.56 -4.78 -8.73
N THR A 200 -6.99 -3.84 -7.96
CA THR A 200 -7.71 -2.68 -7.46
C THR A 200 -8.39 -1.91 -8.60
N GLY A 201 -9.64 -1.53 -8.39
CA GLY A 201 -10.44 -0.85 -9.39
C GLY A 201 -11.23 -1.77 -10.33
N TYR A 202 -11.18 -3.09 -10.13
CA TYR A 202 -12.01 -4.05 -10.86
C TYR A 202 -12.89 -4.85 -9.92
N GLU A 203 -14.10 -5.16 -10.35
CA GLU A 203 -15.03 -6.04 -9.64
C GLU A 203 -15.82 -6.92 -10.63
N LEU A 204 -16.30 -8.05 -10.15
CA LEU A 204 -17.19 -8.90 -10.96
C LEU A 204 -18.56 -8.23 -11.14
N ALA A 205 -19.03 -8.17 -12.39
CA ALA A 205 -20.32 -7.54 -12.72
C ALA A 205 -21.50 -8.29 -12.10
N GLU A 206 -21.44 -9.60 -12.12
CA GLU A 206 -22.51 -10.49 -11.66
C GLU A 206 -21.97 -11.63 -10.81
N LYS A 207 -22.88 -12.39 -10.18
CA LYS A 207 -22.52 -13.65 -9.53
C LYS A 207 -22.02 -14.65 -10.60
N VAL A 208 -20.80 -15.15 -10.40
CA VAL A 208 -20.17 -16.07 -11.32
C VAL A 208 -20.99 -17.38 -11.39
N PRO A 209 -21.30 -17.91 -12.61
CA PRO A 209 -21.95 -19.18 -12.76
C PRO A 209 -21.02 -20.33 -12.29
N VAL A 210 -21.61 -21.47 -12.00
CA VAL A 210 -20.85 -22.71 -11.79
C VAL A 210 -20.13 -23.04 -13.09
N ILE A 211 -18.83 -23.30 -13.02
CA ILE A 211 -17.99 -23.68 -14.15
C ILE A 211 -18.06 -25.20 -14.30
N SER A 212 -18.69 -25.68 -15.36
CA SER A 212 -18.81 -27.12 -15.68
C SER A 212 -17.76 -27.48 -16.74
N VAL A 213 -16.79 -28.30 -16.40
CA VAL A 213 -15.76 -28.77 -17.33
C VAL A 213 -16.15 -30.17 -17.82
N VAL A 214 -16.35 -30.27 -19.11
CA VAL A 214 -16.84 -31.50 -19.77
C VAL A 214 -15.81 -31.98 -20.77
N ALA A 215 -15.56 -33.30 -20.79
CA ALA A 215 -14.64 -33.95 -21.73
C ALA A 215 -15.06 -33.77 -23.19
N GLY A 216 -14.07 -33.79 -24.08
CA GLY A 216 -14.29 -33.77 -25.52
C GLY A 216 -14.75 -32.42 -26.09
N ARG A 217 -14.78 -31.35 -25.29
CA ARG A 217 -15.12 -30.02 -25.78
C ARG A 217 -14.24 -28.92 -25.15
N ASN A 218 -14.19 -27.76 -25.80
CA ASN A 218 -13.59 -26.57 -25.25
C ASN A 218 -14.57 -25.87 -24.31
N ASN A 219 -14.25 -25.79 -23.02
CA ASN A 219 -15.09 -25.18 -22.00
C ASN A 219 -14.72 -23.70 -21.88
N ASN A 220 -15.41 -22.83 -22.63
CA ASN A 220 -15.14 -21.39 -22.68
C ASN A 220 -16.21 -20.63 -21.89
N TYR A 221 -15.76 -19.79 -20.95
CA TYR A 221 -16.62 -18.95 -20.13
C TYR A 221 -16.24 -17.49 -20.31
N ARG A 222 -17.25 -16.64 -20.43
CA ARG A 222 -17.08 -15.20 -20.45
C ARG A 222 -17.67 -14.62 -19.18
N ILE A 223 -16.87 -13.85 -18.45
CA ILE A 223 -17.22 -13.28 -17.15
C ILE A 223 -17.24 -11.76 -17.27
N GLY A 224 -18.34 -11.15 -16.86
CA GLY A 224 -18.49 -9.70 -16.83
C GLY A 224 -17.65 -9.08 -15.71
N VAL A 225 -16.94 -8.02 -16.04
CA VAL A 225 -16.12 -7.23 -15.11
C VAL A 225 -16.48 -5.77 -15.23
N ILE A 226 -16.57 -5.07 -14.11
CA ILE A 226 -16.72 -3.62 -14.04
C ILE A 226 -15.34 -3.02 -13.75
N SER A 227 -14.91 -2.09 -14.60
CA SER A 227 -13.71 -1.29 -14.38
C SER A 227 -14.07 0.06 -13.75
N LYS A 228 -13.53 0.32 -12.59
CA LYS A 228 -13.61 1.60 -11.86
C LYS A 228 -12.26 2.32 -11.81
N VAL A 229 -11.28 1.88 -12.61
CA VAL A 229 -9.90 2.37 -12.56
C VAL A 229 -9.83 3.87 -12.85
N ASP A 230 -10.50 4.32 -13.93
CA ASP A 230 -10.47 5.73 -14.32
C ASP A 230 -11.23 6.60 -13.32
N LEU A 231 -12.34 6.07 -12.77
CA LEU A 231 -13.11 6.76 -11.71
C LEU A 231 -12.25 6.91 -10.44
N LEU A 232 -11.51 5.88 -10.05
CA LEU A 232 -10.61 5.91 -8.91
C LEU A 232 -9.48 6.93 -9.12
N ALA A 233 -8.89 6.96 -10.32
CA ALA A 233 -7.86 7.93 -10.68
C ALA A 233 -8.40 9.38 -10.64
N ALA A 234 -9.60 9.59 -11.20
CA ALA A 234 -10.27 10.90 -11.15
C ALA A 234 -10.53 11.36 -9.71
N LEU A 235 -11.01 10.45 -8.83
CA LEU A 235 -11.28 10.77 -7.43
C LEU A 235 -10.00 11.07 -6.63
N ASN A 236 -8.90 10.40 -6.93
CA ASN A 236 -7.60 10.68 -6.28
C ASN A 236 -7.09 12.11 -6.58
N ASN A 237 -7.44 12.66 -7.72
CA ASN A 237 -7.06 14.02 -8.10
C ASN A 237 -7.94 15.10 -7.47
N GLN A 238 -9.09 14.78 -6.87
CA GLN A 238 -10.05 15.78 -6.38
C GLN A 238 -9.57 16.54 -5.15
N SER A 239 -8.71 15.96 -4.32
CA SER A 239 -8.11 16.67 -3.19
C SER A 239 -7.31 17.89 -3.63
N ASP A 240 -6.76 17.86 -4.83
CA ASP A 240 -6.00 18.97 -5.40
C ASP A 240 -6.93 19.99 -6.07
N VAL A 241 -8.00 19.57 -6.74
CA VAL A 241 -9.02 20.45 -7.32
C VAL A 241 -9.65 21.35 -6.26
N THR A 242 -10.05 20.80 -5.12
CA THR A 242 -10.70 21.56 -4.03
C THR A 242 -9.81 22.61 -3.37
N LYS A 243 -8.48 22.52 -3.57
CA LYS A 243 -7.50 23.50 -3.10
C LYS A 243 -7.24 24.62 -4.10
N THR A 244 -7.78 24.52 -5.32
CA THR A 244 -7.54 25.52 -6.36
C THR A 244 -8.51 26.69 -6.26
N ALA A 245 -8.07 27.85 -6.71
CA ALA A 245 -8.92 29.03 -6.80
C ALA A 245 -10.13 28.80 -7.72
N GLN A 246 -9.95 27.99 -8.75
CA GLN A 246 -11.01 27.59 -9.66
C GLN A 246 -12.20 26.96 -8.93
N TYR A 247 -11.96 26.18 -7.86
CA TYR A 247 -13.01 25.62 -7.02
C TYR A 247 -13.47 26.58 -5.93
N PHE A 248 -12.58 27.07 -5.06
CA PHE A 248 -13.02 27.80 -3.87
C PHE A 248 -13.56 29.21 -4.17
N ASN A 249 -13.22 29.79 -5.32
CA ASN A 249 -13.81 31.05 -5.83
C ASN A 249 -14.90 30.86 -6.90
N ALA A 250 -15.28 29.60 -7.18
CA ALA A 250 -16.33 29.32 -8.15
C ALA A 250 -17.68 29.93 -7.73
N SER A 251 -18.52 30.21 -8.71
CA SER A 251 -19.92 30.56 -8.48
C SER A 251 -20.65 29.45 -7.72
N ALA A 252 -21.62 29.81 -6.89
CA ALA A 252 -22.27 28.87 -5.98
C ALA A 252 -22.90 27.67 -6.70
N ASP A 253 -23.56 27.92 -7.84
CA ASP A 253 -24.18 26.88 -8.67
C ASP A 253 -23.16 25.88 -9.27
N LYS A 254 -22.00 26.37 -9.72
CA LYS A 254 -20.94 25.55 -10.27
C LYS A 254 -20.27 24.71 -9.20
N LYS A 255 -20.04 25.29 -8.05
CA LYS A 255 -19.49 24.60 -6.90
C LYS A 255 -20.41 23.50 -6.39
N GLU A 256 -21.71 23.79 -6.26
CA GLU A 256 -22.73 22.83 -5.87
C GLU A 256 -22.83 21.67 -6.87
N ALA A 257 -22.84 21.97 -8.18
CA ALA A 257 -22.84 20.94 -9.21
C ALA A 257 -21.63 20.02 -9.15
N TYR A 258 -20.45 20.60 -8.90
CA TYR A 258 -19.22 19.82 -8.69
C TYR A 258 -19.29 18.94 -7.44
N ASP A 259 -19.73 19.48 -6.31
CA ASP A 259 -19.83 18.74 -5.04
C ASP A 259 -20.83 17.57 -5.16
N GLN A 260 -21.95 17.76 -5.87
CA GLN A 260 -22.93 16.71 -6.17
C GLN A 260 -22.34 15.63 -7.08
N ALA A 261 -21.61 16.00 -8.13
CA ALA A 261 -20.96 15.07 -9.03
C ALA A 261 -19.84 14.26 -8.31
N LEU A 262 -19.09 14.91 -7.43
CA LEU A 262 -18.09 14.27 -6.59
C LEU A 262 -18.70 13.21 -5.65
N GLN A 263 -19.81 13.55 -4.99
CA GLN A 263 -20.54 12.64 -4.12
C GLN A 263 -21.09 11.43 -4.90
N ALA A 264 -21.65 11.66 -6.10
CA ALA A 264 -22.14 10.60 -6.97
C ALA A 264 -21.01 9.67 -7.44
N ALA A 265 -19.85 10.24 -7.77
CA ALA A 265 -18.66 9.48 -8.15
C ALA A 265 -18.12 8.61 -7.00
N GLN A 266 -18.08 9.14 -5.78
CA GLN A 266 -17.71 8.38 -4.58
C GLN A 266 -18.69 7.24 -4.30
N ALA A 267 -19.99 7.48 -4.45
CA ALA A 267 -21.03 6.47 -4.31
C ALA A 267 -20.89 5.36 -5.38
N ALA A 268 -20.60 5.73 -6.63
CA ALA A 268 -20.36 4.75 -7.70
C ALA A 268 -19.10 3.91 -7.48
N LEU A 269 -18.07 4.46 -6.82
CA LEU A 269 -16.87 3.72 -6.46
C LEU A 269 -17.16 2.62 -5.43
N THR A 270 -17.95 2.92 -4.41
CA THR A 270 -18.18 2.06 -3.25
C THR A 270 -19.36 1.09 -3.43
N ASN A 271 -20.36 1.49 -4.20
CA ASN A 271 -21.56 0.67 -4.43
C ASN A 271 -21.38 -0.28 -5.62
N LYS A 272 -22.18 -1.35 -5.62
CA LYS A 272 -22.30 -2.23 -6.77
C LYS A 272 -23.18 -1.55 -7.83
N VAL A 273 -22.57 -1.14 -8.92
CA VAL A 273 -23.19 -0.38 -10.02
C VAL A 273 -22.83 -0.99 -11.38
N SER A 274 -23.54 -0.65 -12.44
CA SER A 274 -23.19 -1.07 -13.80
C SER A 274 -21.99 -0.27 -14.35
N GLN A 275 -21.34 -0.79 -15.40
CA GLN A 275 -20.25 -0.07 -16.09
C GLN A 275 -20.75 1.26 -16.66
N GLU A 276 -21.99 1.32 -17.15
CA GLU A 276 -22.60 2.56 -17.65
C GLU A 276 -22.72 3.62 -16.54
N GLN A 277 -23.17 3.22 -15.35
CA GLN A 277 -23.24 4.11 -14.19
C GLN A 277 -21.89 4.62 -13.75
N VAL A 278 -20.84 3.77 -13.79
CA VAL A 278 -19.45 4.19 -13.55
C VAL A 278 -19.00 5.26 -14.55
N ASN A 279 -19.23 4.98 -15.85
CA ASN A 279 -18.85 5.90 -16.92
C ASN A 279 -19.60 7.23 -16.83
N GLN A 280 -20.88 7.20 -16.48
CA GLN A 280 -21.70 8.40 -16.30
C GLN A 280 -21.23 9.22 -15.10
N ALA A 281 -20.91 8.58 -13.98
CA ALA A 281 -20.39 9.28 -12.80
C ALA A 281 -19.04 9.95 -13.10
N LEU A 282 -18.14 9.26 -13.82
CA LEU A 282 -16.86 9.83 -14.26
C LEU A 282 -17.07 11.04 -15.17
N ALA A 283 -17.88 10.89 -16.23
CA ALA A 283 -18.16 11.97 -17.17
C ALA A 283 -18.80 13.19 -16.50
N SER A 284 -19.72 12.96 -15.55
CA SER A 284 -20.36 14.04 -14.78
C SER A 284 -19.36 14.76 -13.90
N LEU A 285 -18.44 14.06 -13.23
CA LEU A 285 -17.40 14.65 -12.40
C LEU A 285 -16.42 15.49 -13.24
N GLU A 286 -15.97 14.95 -14.37
CA GLU A 286 -15.09 15.66 -15.30
C GLU A 286 -15.73 16.91 -15.86
N ALA A 287 -16.98 16.83 -16.31
CA ALA A 287 -17.73 17.99 -16.82
C ALA A 287 -17.93 19.05 -15.75
N ALA A 288 -18.31 18.68 -14.53
CA ALA A 288 -18.48 19.61 -13.42
C ALA A 288 -17.15 20.25 -13.00
N SER A 289 -16.06 19.50 -13.02
CA SER A 289 -14.70 20.03 -12.76
C SER A 289 -14.28 21.06 -13.80
N GLN A 290 -14.53 20.80 -15.08
CA GLN A 290 -14.24 21.74 -16.18
C GLN A 290 -15.13 22.98 -16.16
N ALA A 291 -16.33 22.87 -15.60
CA ALA A 291 -17.28 23.98 -15.52
C ALA A 291 -17.00 24.94 -14.35
N LEU A 292 -16.08 24.63 -13.46
CA LEU A 292 -15.66 25.52 -12.38
C LEU A 292 -15.09 26.83 -12.95
N ASP A 293 -15.59 27.95 -12.48
CA ASP A 293 -15.35 29.30 -13.04
C ASP A 293 -14.58 30.24 -12.10
N GLY A 294 -14.10 29.74 -10.97
CA GLY A 294 -13.36 30.53 -10.01
C GLY A 294 -12.05 31.05 -10.58
N LYS A 295 -11.76 32.31 -10.28
CA LYS A 295 -10.51 32.98 -10.67
C LYS A 295 -9.55 33.04 -9.51
N ASP A 296 -8.26 33.21 -9.81
CA ASP A 296 -7.24 33.38 -8.79
C ASP A 296 -7.55 34.54 -7.86
N SER A 297 -7.34 34.36 -6.58
CA SER A 297 -7.49 35.38 -5.57
C SER A 297 -6.39 36.45 -5.73
N ASN A 298 -6.80 37.74 -5.60
CA ASN A 298 -5.85 38.85 -5.70
C ASN A 298 -5.03 39.02 -4.41
N VAL A 299 -4.08 38.09 -4.21
CA VAL A 299 -3.16 38.14 -3.08
C VAL A 299 -2.21 39.34 -3.13
N ALA A 300 -1.99 39.91 -4.32
CA ALA A 300 -1.16 41.11 -4.47
C ALA A 300 -1.76 42.29 -3.69
N ALA A 301 -3.07 42.44 -3.68
CA ALA A 301 -3.75 43.46 -2.90
C ALA A 301 -3.50 43.37 -1.38
N LEU A 302 -3.34 42.15 -0.84
CA LEU A 302 -2.96 41.98 0.56
C LEU A 302 -1.53 42.45 0.82
N LYS A 303 -0.58 42.18 -0.09
CA LYS A 303 0.79 42.65 0.00
C LYS A 303 0.90 44.16 -0.08
N GLU A 304 0.15 44.79 -0.95
CA GLU A 304 0.02 46.26 -1.06
C GLU A 304 -0.53 46.85 0.23
N ALA A 305 -1.57 46.26 0.81
CA ALA A 305 -2.15 46.69 2.07
C ALA A 305 -1.14 46.54 3.25
N MET A 306 -0.33 45.49 3.25
CA MET A 306 0.73 45.31 4.25
C MET A 306 1.82 46.42 4.17
N GLN A 307 2.20 46.79 2.96
CA GLN A 307 3.12 47.91 2.74
C GLN A 307 2.50 49.22 3.17
N ALA A 308 1.24 49.50 2.86
CA ALA A 308 0.52 50.68 3.28
C ALA A 308 0.38 50.75 4.81
N TYR A 309 0.14 49.62 5.48
CA TYR A 309 0.11 49.56 6.93
C TYR A 309 1.48 49.93 7.54
N ASP A 310 2.58 49.36 7.01
CA ASP A 310 3.95 49.71 7.47
C ASP A 310 4.24 51.20 7.31
N ALA A 311 3.83 51.80 6.21
CA ALA A 311 3.95 53.21 5.99
C ALA A 311 3.10 54.04 6.98
N THR A 312 1.83 53.67 7.19
CA THR A 312 0.91 54.38 8.11
C THR A 312 1.36 54.32 9.55
N THR A 313 1.90 53.19 10.02
CA THR A 313 2.42 53.04 11.40
C THR A 313 3.63 53.95 11.70
N LYS A 314 4.31 54.44 10.67
CA LYS A 314 5.44 55.40 10.77
C LYS A 314 5.01 56.85 10.72
N THR A 315 3.74 57.10 10.95
CA THR A 315 3.16 58.49 10.93
C THR A 315 2.64 58.90 12.30
N GLY A 316 2.67 60.23 12.57
CA GLY A 316 2.05 60.80 13.77
C GLY A 316 0.54 60.54 13.81
N ARG A 317 -0.14 60.36 12.66
CA ARG A 317 -1.56 59.98 12.58
C ARG A 317 -1.86 58.65 13.30
N TYR A 318 -0.96 57.70 13.17
CA TYR A 318 -1.06 56.43 13.90
C TYR A 318 -0.54 56.60 15.35
N ALA A 319 0.68 57.10 15.51
CA ALA A 319 1.34 57.20 16.81
C ALA A 319 0.54 58.00 17.85
N ASN A 320 -0.12 59.07 17.44
CA ASN A 320 -0.94 59.94 18.29
C ASN A 320 -2.42 59.62 18.34
N ALA A 321 -2.86 58.54 17.64
CA ALA A 321 -4.24 58.08 17.70
C ALA A 321 -4.57 57.50 19.08
N LYS A 322 -5.88 57.53 19.44
CA LYS A 322 -6.36 56.87 20.67
C LYS A 322 -6.00 55.38 20.65
N GLU A 323 -5.57 54.84 21.78
CA GLU A 323 -5.11 53.46 21.91
C GLU A 323 -6.11 52.43 21.37
N LYS A 324 -7.40 52.58 21.66
CA LYS A 324 -8.46 51.71 21.13
C LYS A 324 -8.46 51.68 19.60
N VAL A 325 -8.34 52.87 18.97
CA VAL A 325 -8.36 53.01 17.53
C VAL A 325 -7.14 52.36 16.87
N ARG A 326 -5.97 52.51 17.47
CA ARG A 326 -4.73 51.82 17.05
C ARG A 326 -4.91 50.29 17.13
N ARG A 327 -5.39 49.78 18.25
CA ARG A 327 -5.60 48.33 18.44
C ARG A 327 -6.60 47.77 17.44
N ASP A 328 -7.65 48.47 17.11
CA ASP A 328 -8.64 48.04 16.12
C ASP A 328 -7.99 47.98 14.72
N TYR A 329 -7.12 48.96 14.39
CA TYR A 329 -6.37 48.97 13.12
C TYR A 329 -5.37 47.83 13.06
N ASP A 330 -4.57 47.63 14.13
CA ASP A 330 -3.59 46.55 14.24
C ASP A 330 -4.26 45.15 14.14
N ARG A 331 -5.43 44.96 14.75
CA ARG A 331 -6.20 43.73 14.65
C ARG A 331 -6.69 43.47 13.23
N ALA A 332 -7.17 44.48 12.54
CA ALA A 332 -7.59 44.38 11.13
C ALA A 332 -6.38 44.01 10.25
N PHE A 333 -5.20 44.58 10.52
CA PHE A 333 -3.96 44.23 9.83
C PHE A 333 -3.55 42.79 10.08
N GLN A 334 -3.65 42.25 11.31
CA GLN A 334 -3.34 40.85 11.61
C GLN A 334 -4.19 39.90 10.74
N THR A 335 -5.45 40.22 10.50
CA THR A 335 -6.29 39.42 9.59
C THR A 335 -5.75 39.45 8.17
N VAL A 336 -5.34 40.60 7.65
CA VAL A 336 -4.73 40.74 6.31
C VAL A 336 -3.44 39.94 6.22
N ALA A 337 -2.58 40.00 7.24
CA ALA A 337 -1.31 39.28 7.27
C ALA A 337 -1.50 37.75 7.29
N LEU A 338 -2.47 37.24 8.05
CA LEU A 338 -2.81 35.82 8.08
C LEU A 338 -3.32 35.32 6.73
N LEU A 339 -4.18 36.11 6.07
CA LEU A 339 -4.72 35.74 4.75
C LEU A 339 -3.64 35.78 3.65
N ALA A 340 -2.63 36.64 3.79
CA ALA A 340 -1.54 36.76 2.81
C ALA A 340 -0.65 35.51 2.69
N VAL A 341 -0.65 34.64 3.70
CA VAL A 341 0.12 33.39 3.74
C VAL A 341 -0.76 32.15 3.55
N ASP A 342 -2.07 32.31 3.42
CA ASP A 342 -3.01 31.22 3.18
C ASP A 342 -3.10 30.94 1.67
N PRO A 343 -2.63 29.75 1.19
CA PRO A 343 -2.70 29.40 -0.23
C PRO A 343 -4.10 29.15 -0.73
N THR A 344 -5.08 29.01 0.17
CA THR A 344 -6.49 28.72 -0.15
C THR A 344 -7.42 29.91 0.10
N VAL A 345 -6.84 31.09 0.29
CA VAL A 345 -7.61 32.29 0.58
C VAL A 345 -8.61 32.61 -0.54
N LYS A 346 -9.87 32.79 -0.16
CA LYS A 346 -10.94 33.19 -1.09
C LYS A 346 -10.90 34.68 -1.37
N GLN A 347 -11.31 35.07 -2.60
CA GLN A 347 -11.38 36.49 -2.96
C GLN A 347 -12.31 37.28 -2.04
N GLU A 348 -13.41 36.67 -1.59
CA GLU A 348 -14.34 37.33 -0.67
C GLU A 348 -13.69 37.64 0.68
N GLN A 349 -12.86 36.73 1.23
CA GLN A 349 -12.10 36.95 2.48
C GLN A 349 -11.12 38.13 2.32
N ILE A 350 -10.45 38.21 1.16
CA ILE A 350 -9.55 39.33 0.83
C ILE A 350 -10.34 40.64 0.82
N ASN A 351 -11.47 40.68 0.12
CA ASN A 351 -12.30 41.87 0.00
C ASN A 351 -12.81 42.37 1.37
N GLN A 352 -13.25 41.44 2.24
CA GLN A 352 -13.69 41.75 3.60
C GLN A 352 -12.54 42.27 4.47
N ALA A 353 -11.39 41.59 4.46
CA ALA A 353 -10.24 42.02 5.27
C ALA A 353 -9.70 43.39 4.86
N LEU A 354 -9.62 43.69 3.55
CA LEU A 354 -9.20 44.99 3.03
C LEU A 354 -10.20 46.08 3.37
N ALA A 355 -11.51 45.80 3.29
CA ALA A 355 -12.56 46.73 3.67
C ALA A 355 -12.51 47.04 5.17
N GLU A 356 -12.26 46.05 6.03
CA GLU A 356 -12.13 46.25 7.48
C GLU A 356 -10.86 47.04 7.81
N LEU A 357 -9.74 46.72 7.18
CA LEU A 357 -8.48 47.47 7.37
C LEU A 357 -8.67 48.92 6.96
N GLY A 358 -9.27 49.19 5.79
CA GLY A 358 -9.51 50.54 5.32
C GLY A 358 -10.47 51.33 6.24
N ARG A 359 -11.51 50.67 6.78
CA ARG A 359 -12.41 51.29 7.76
C ARG A 359 -11.70 51.63 9.07
N ALA A 360 -10.84 50.75 9.55
CA ALA A 360 -10.06 50.94 10.78
C ALA A 360 -9.01 52.05 10.58
N GLU A 361 -8.36 52.07 9.42
CA GLU A 361 -7.45 53.15 9.04
C GLU A 361 -8.12 54.51 8.99
N GLY A 362 -9.30 54.57 8.40
CA GLY A 362 -10.12 55.80 8.33
C GLY A 362 -10.48 56.40 9.69
N LYS A 363 -10.52 55.56 10.75
CA LYS A 363 -10.75 56.01 12.14
C LYS A 363 -9.52 56.54 12.87
N LEU A 364 -8.32 56.34 12.30
CA LEU A 364 -7.09 56.92 12.91
C LEU A 364 -7.19 58.44 12.98
N ASN A 365 -7.15 58.99 14.19
CA ASN A 365 -7.45 60.40 14.47
C ASN A 365 -6.27 61.12 15.12
N GLY A 366 -5.08 60.57 15.12
CA GLY A 366 -3.86 61.20 15.63
C GLY A 366 -3.49 62.41 14.77
N LYS A 367 -3.04 63.45 15.42
CA LYS A 367 -2.48 64.63 14.73
C LYS A 367 -1.02 64.36 14.38
N ALA A 368 -0.50 65.00 13.37
CA ALA A 368 0.90 64.96 13.03
C ALA A 368 1.72 65.37 14.26
N THR A 369 2.84 64.67 14.49
CA THR A 369 3.75 65.01 15.60
C THR A 369 4.47 66.32 15.34
N ASP A 370 4.42 67.20 16.30
CA ASP A 370 5.15 68.47 16.27
C ASP A 370 6.52 68.31 16.93
N PHE A 371 7.55 68.30 16.12
CA PHE A 371 8.95 68.16 16.54
C PHE A 371 9.62 69.50 16.80
N SER A 372 8.95 70.62 16.51
CA SER A 372 9.57 71.97 16.51
C SER A 372 10.24 72.34 17.83
N SER A 373 9.63 72.01 18.97
CA SER A 373 10.20 72.28 20.30
C SER A 373 11.45 71.46 20.55
N LEU A 374 11.47 70.17 20.16
CA LEU A 374 12.62 69.27 20.33
C LEU A 374 13.74 69.67 19.40
N GLU A 375 13.45 69.98 18.15
CA GLU A 375 14.43 70.43 17.17
C GLU A 375 15.11 71.69 17.61
N LYS A 376 14.36 72.69 18.07
CA LYS A 376 14.90 73.91 18.61
C LYS A 376 15.77 73.64 19.81
N TYR A 377 15.32 72.79 20.73
CA TYR A 377 16.13 72.51 21.94
C TYR A 377 17.42 71.75 21.62
N ILE A 378 17.43 70.80 20.73
CA ILE A 378 18.65 70.09 20.30
C ILE A 378 19.61 71.04 19.64
N LYS A 379 19.16 72.00 18.81
CA LYS A 379 20.07 73.04 18.25
C LYS A 379 20.69 73.91 19.31
N GLU A 380 19.95 74.26 20.36
CA GLU A 380 20.52 75.01 21.52
C GLU A 380 21.46 74.16 22.31
N GLU A 381 21.24 72.90 22.51
CA GLU A 381 22.10 71.96 23.25
C GLU A 381 23.43 71.69 22.54
N LEU A 382 23.44 71.68 21.21
CA LEU A 382 24.71 71.59 20.46
C LEU A 382 25.63 72.78 20.79
N LYS A 383 25.10 73.99 20.83
CA LYS A 383 25.86 75.19 21.24
C LYS A 383 26.28 75.15 22.71
N PHE A 384 25.40 74.58 23.57
CA PHE A 384 25.69 74.41 25.00
C PHE A 384 26.85 73.46 25.23
N GLN A 385 26.92 72.33 24.54
CA GLN A 385 28.03 71.40 24.65
C GLN A 385 29.34 71.95 24.22
N GLU A 386 29.41 72.86 23.24
CA GLU A 386 30.61 73.46 22.74
C GLU A 386 31.18 74.54 23.70
N LYS A 387 30.32 75.30 24.40
CA LYS A 387 30.74 76.55 25.04
C LYS A 387 30.46 76.63 26.54
N ASN A 388 29.68 75.73 27.12
CA ASN A 388 29.21 75.89 28.47
C ASN A 388 30.08 75.09 29.47
N ALA A 389 30.59 75.81 30.48
CA ALA A 389 31.44 75.19 31.50
C ALA A 389 30.78 74.05 32.28
N LYS A 390 29.47 74.12 32.51
CA LYS A 390 28.71 73.04 33.19
C LYS A 390 28.82 71.69 32.48
N PHE A 391 28.84 71.69 31.14
CA PHE A 391 29.09 70.50 30.39
C PHE A 391 30.55 70.15 30.23
N ILE A 392 31.41 71.14 29.86
CA ILE A 392 32.79 70.88 29.53
C ILE A 392 33.53 70.27 30.74
N TYR A 393 33.27 70.79 31.95
CA TYR A 393 33.92 70.36 33.18
C TYR A 393 33.06 69.46 34.08
N ALA A 394 31.93 68.88 33.57
CA ALA A 394 31.11 67.93 34.31
C ALA A 394 31.84 66.62 34.59
N GLY A 395 31.42 65.94 35.63
CA GLY A 395 31.86 64.54 35.90
C GLY A 395 31.55 63.59 34.79
N ASN A 396 32.33 62.57 34.64
CA ASN A 396 32.12 61.60 33.53
C ASN A 396 30.74 60.98 33.55
N GLU A 397 30.22 60.55 34.69
CA GLU A 397 28.92 59.94 34.85
C GLU A 397 27.77 60.89 34.45
N GLU A 398 27.81 62.13 34.92
CA GLU A 398 26.83 63.17 34.57
C GLU A 398 26.83 63.48 33.06
N LYS A 399 28.03 63.54 32.47
CA LYS A 399 28.27 63.84 31.08
C LYS A 399 27.78 62.72 30.19
N GLU A 400 28.07 61.43 30.55
CA GLU A 400 27.59 60.29 29.86
C GLU A 400 26.02 60.17 29.85
N ALA A 401 25.43 60.38 31.04
CA ALA A 401 23.95 60.39 31.16
C ALA A 401 23.28 61.49 30.30
N TYR A 402 23.92 62.69 30.27
CA TYR A 402 23.39 63.75 29.41
C TYR A 402 23.59 63.46 27.92
N LEU A 403 24.72 62.91 27.50
CA LEU A 403 24.95 62.53 26.10
C LEU A 403 24.05 61.41 25.64
N ALA A 404 23.77 60.48 26.54
CA ALA A 404 22.79 59.43 26.25
C ALA A 404 21.38 60.02 26.00
N ALA A 405 20.92 60.89 26.89
CA ALA A 405 19.61 61.58 26.71
C ALA A 405 19.61 62.48 25.47
N PHE A 406 20.73 63.12 25.12
CA PHE A 406 20.82 63.86 23.87
C PHE A 406 20.74 63.02 22.63
N LYS A 407 21.44 61.87 22.62
CA LYS A 407 21.36 60.89 21.52
C LYS A 407 19.97 60.33 21.38
N ASP A 408 19.30 59.99 22.47
CA ASP A 408 17.91 59.53 22.46
C ASP A 408 16.96 60.58 21.87
N ALA A 409 17.15 61.86 22.26
CA ALA A 409 16.41 62.97 21.70
C ALA A 409 16.62 63.14 20.19
N GLN A 410 17.83 62.96 19.69
CA GLN A 410 18.17 62.97 18.26
C GLN A 410 17.48 61.78 17.54
N THR A 411 17.46 60.61 18.15
CA THR A 411 16.79 59.43 17.62
C THR A 411 15.28 59.68 17.47
N ILE A 412 14.65 60.25 18.51
CA ILE A 412 13.22 60.60 18.44
C ILE A 412 12.97 61.65 17.35
N LEU A 413 13.83 62.68 17.23
CA LEU A 413 13.69 63.70 16.18
C LEU A 413 13.77 63.13 14.76
N SER A 414 14.57 62.10 14.55
CA SER A 414 14.73 61.42 13.26
C SER A 414 13.72 60.33 13.01
N ASN A 415 12.85 60.00 13.95
CA ASN A 415 11.83 58.95 13.81
C ASN A 415 10.47 59.58 13.40
N PRO A 416 10.03 59.42 12.14
CA PRO A 416 8.75 59.95 11.68
C PRO A 416 7.53 59.31 12.35
N GLY A 417 7.73 58.11 12.95
CA GLY A 417 6.70 57.36 13.71
C GLY A 417 6.69 57.69 15.21
N ALA A 418 7.49 58.64 15.69
CA ALA A 418 7.46 59.07 17.08
C ALA A 418 6.15 59.77 17.45
N SER A 419 5.61 59.43 18.62
CA SER A 419 4.42 60.10 19.15
C SER A 419 4.77 61.45 19.74
N GLN A 420 3.74 62.30 19.95
CA GLN A 420 3.91 63.55 20.64
C GLN A 420 4.35 63.35 22.09
N GLN A 421 3.99 62.17 22.67
CA GLN A 421 4.46 61.81 24.02
C GLN A 421 5.98 61.51 24.01
N ASP A 422 6.46 60.78 23.01
CA ASP A 422 7.88 60.45 22.87
C ASP A 422 8.71 61.76 22.76
N VAL A 423 8.24 62.73 22.02
CA VAL A 423 8.86 64.07 21.89
C VAL A 423 8.91 64.77 23.24
N LYS A 424 7.82 64.76 24.01
CA LYS A 424 7.75 65.35 25.35
C LYS A 424 8.67 64.64 26.33
N ASP A 425 8.70 63.32 26.29
CA ASP A 425 9.53 62.55 27.21
C ASP A 425 11.00 62.71 26.90
N ALA A 426 11.40 62.70 25.65
CA ALA A 426 12.75 62.95 25.23
C ALA A 426 13.24 64.36 25.62
N LEU A 427 12.41 65.36 25.40
CA LEU A 427 12.68 66.74 25.81
C LEU A 427 12.83 66.84 27.33
N THR A 428 11.96 66.23 28.09
CA THR A 428 11.99 66.19 29.56
C THR A 428 13.21 65.49 30.08
N ALA A 429 13.56 64.30 29.52
CA ALA A 429 14.74 63.54 29.89
C ALA A 429 16.04 64.32 29.65
N LEU A 430 16.14 65.00 28.50
CA LEU A 430 17.32 65.81 28.18
C LEU A 430 17.43 67.01 29.10
N LYS A 431 16.31 67.70 29.38
CA LYS A 431 16.30 68.80 30.36
C LYS A 431 16.69 68.35 31.75
N ASN A 432 16.23 67.20 32.19
CA ASN A 432 16.57 66.65 33.51
C ASN A 432 18.06 66.22 33.59
N ALA A 433 18.59 65.60 32.57
CA ALA A 433 20.01 65.25 32.48
C ALA A 433 20.87 66.51 32.47
N LYS A 434 20.51 67.59 31.76
CA LYS A 434 21.16 68.87 31.75
C LYS A 434 21.25 69.51 33.16
N LYS A 435 20.18 69.47 33.94
CA LYS A 435 20.11 69.99 35.30
C LYS A 435 21.13 69.35 36.25
N LYS A 436 21.54 68.11 35.97
CA LYS A 436 22.53 67.39 36.77
C LYS A 436 23.95 67.68 36.42
N LEU A 437 24.25 68.49 35.38
CA LEU A 437 25.58 68.89 35.00
C LEU A 437 26.09 70.02 35.96
N HIS A 438 27.07 69.73 36.69
CA HIS A 438 27.65 70.68 37.71
C HIS A 438 29.10 71.09 37.44
N GLY A 439 29.59 70.91 36.22
CA GLY A 439 30.94 71.28 35.87
C GLY A 439 31.29 72.76 36.20
N LYS A 440 32.44 72.98 36.78
CA LYS A 440 32.98 74.35 37.13
C LYS A 440 34.34 74.51 36.46
N LYS A 441 34.54 75.67 35.78
CA LYS A 441 35.86 76.01 35.22
C LYS A 441 36.90 76.02 36.33
N PRO A 442 38.02 75.35 36.16
CA PRO A 442 39.14 75.45 37.15
C PRO A 442 39.51 76.88 37.38
N LYS A 443 39.68 77.21 38.65
CA LYS A 443 40.25 78.56 38.99
C LYS A 443 41.64 78.61 38.43
N ALA A 444 41.96 79.71 37.68
CA ALA A 444 43.30 79.94 37.22
C ALA A 444 44.29 79.95 38.45
N ALA A 445 45.31 79.12 38.41
CA ALA A 445 46.34 79.10 39.43
C ALA A 445 46.93 80.51 39.45
N ARG A 446 46.83 81.19 40.61
CA ARG A 446 47.61 82.42 40.80
C ARG A 446 49.06 82.04 40.69
N ARG A 447 49.76 82.51 39.66
CA ARG A 447 51.22 82.41 39.60
C ARG A 447 51.78 83.18 40.77
N PRO A 448 52.72 82.63 41.50
CA PRO A 448 53.41 83.33 42.56
C PRO A 448 54.24 84.53 42.06
#